data_165a4f948756cb64c7819688db3bb951
#
_entry.id   165a4f948756cb64c7819688db3bb951
#
_cell.length_a   1.000
_cell.length_b   1.000
_cell.length_c   1.000
_cell.angle_alpha   90.00
_cell.angle_beta   90.00
_cell.angle_gamma   90.00
#
_symmetry.space_group_name_H-M   'P 1'
#
loop_
_entity.id
_entity.type
_entity.pdbx_description
1 polymer ?
#
loop_
_entity_poly.entity_id
_entity_poly.type
_entity_poly.pdbx_seq_one_letter_code
_entity_poly.pdbx_strand_id
1 'polypeptide(L)'
;MAIFLNENSRIIVQGMTGSEGMKHTRRMLLGGSNIVGGVNPRKAGETVDVEGKSLPVFGTVAEAMKETGANVTVIFVPPAFAKAAMIEAIDAEIPLAVAITEGIPVHDSAVAWAYNVEKGLKTRLIGPNC
;
A
#
# COMPACT_ATOMS: atom_id res chain seq x y z
N MET A 1 4.50 2.20 14.87
CA MET A 1 4.03 2.37 13.48
C MET A 1 3.64 3.80 13.17
N ALA A 2 2.88 4.41 14.04
CA ALA A 2 2.44 5.78 13.82
C ALA A 2 3.59 6.80 13.69
N ILE A 3 4.76 6.46 14.15
CA ILE A 3 5.91 7.37 14.08
C ILE A 3 6.31 7.75 12.65
N PHE A 4 5.94 6.92 11.66
CA PHE A 4 6.25 7.19 10.27
C PHE A 4 5.09 7.84 9.52
N LEU A 5 3.94 7.98 10.18
CA LEU A 5 2.75 8.58 9.61
C LEU A 5 2.47 9.88 10.35
N ASN A 6 2.20 10.93 9.60
CA ASN A 6 1.88 12.23 10.17
C ASN A 6 0.75 12.88 9.38
N GLU A 7 0.40 14.10 9.71
CA GLU A 7 -0.70 14.81 9.05
C GLU A 7 -0.44 15.06 7.56
N ASN A 8 0.82 14.98 7.13
CA ASN A 8 1.18 15.16 5.72
C ASN A 8 1.22 13.85 4.95
N SER A 9 0.98 12.72 5.62
CA SER A 9 0.97 11.43 4.96
C SER A 9 -0.27 11.29 4.07
N ARG A 10 -0.04 10.89 2.81
CA ARG A 10 -1.11 10.59 1.86
C ARG A 10 -0.99 9.12 1.54
N ILE A 11 -1.98 8.36 1.99
CA ILE A 11 -1.90 6.91 2.04
C ILE A 11 -2.75 6.28 0.95
N ILE A 12 -2.15 5.35 0.20
CA ILE A 12 -2.89 4.47 -0.70
C ILE A 12 -2.84 3.06 -0.13
N VAL A 13 -3.84 2.25 -0.47
CA VAL A 13 -3.94 0.89 0.04
C VAL A 13 -3.91 -0.09 -1.13
N GLN A 14 -2.84 -0.87 -1.24
CA GLN A 14 -2.77 -1.95 -2.22
C GLN A 14 -3.58 -3.13 -1.70
N GLY A 15 -4.56 -3.55 -2.49
CA GLY A 15 -5.50 -4.57 -2.08
C GLY A 15 -6.71 -4.03 -1.32
N MET A 16 -6.99 -2.74 -1.43
CA MET A 16 -8.10 -2.09 -0.72
C MET A 16 -9.45 -2.76 -0.97
N THR A 17 -9.68 -3.25 -2.17
CA THR A 17 -10.99 -3.81 -2.53
C THR A 17 -11.21 -5.24 -2.04
N GLY A 18 -10.18 -5.89 -1.49
CA GLY A 18 -10.34 -7.17 -0.84
C GLY A 18 -11.01 -7.02 0.53
N SER A 19 -11.54 -8.10 1.08
CA SER A 19 -12.27 -8.05 2.34
C SER A 19 -11.42 -7.50 3.50
N GLU A 20 -10.19 -7.98 3.63
CA GLU A 20 -9.28 -7.50 4.67
C GLU A 20 -8.83 -6.05 4.40
N GLY A 21 -8.50 -5.74 3.15
CA GLY A 21 -8.10 -4.39 2.78
C GLY A 21 -9.18 -3.37 3.06
N MET A 22 -10.43 -3.70 2.73
CA MET A 22 -11.57 -2.82 2.97
C MET A 22 -11.79 -2.60 4.47
N LYS A 23 -11.71 -3.67 5.25
CA LYS A 23 -11.88 -3.62 6.70
C LYS A 23 -10.84 -2.71 7.36
N HIS A 24 -9.58 -2.87 6.97
CA HIS A 24 -8.49 -2.06 7.53
C HIS A 24 -8.56 -0.62 7.04
N THR A 25 -8.95 -0.40 5.78
CA THR A 25 -9.14 0.95 5.25
C THR A 25 -10.18 1.70 6.06
N ARG A 26 -11.30 1.05 6.38
CA ARG A 26 -12.35 1.65 7.20
C ARG A 26 -11.81 2.03 8.58
N ARG A 27 -11.06 1.13 9.21
CA ARG A 27 -10.48 1.39 10.53
C ARG A 27 -9.51 2.58 10.50
N MET A 28 -8.68 2.65 9.46
CA MET A 28 -7.73 3.74 9.32
C MET A 28 -8.44 5.08 9.13
N LEU A 29 -9.51 5.10 8.33
CA LEU A 29 -10.29 6.32 8.12
C LEU A 29 -10.94 6.78 9.43
N LEU A 30 -11.50 5.85 10.19
CA LEU A 30 -12.13 6.17 11.48
C LEU A 30 -11.09 6.68 12.48
N GLY A 31 -9.84 6.24 12.36
CA GLY A 31 -8.75 6.69 13.20
C GLY A 31 -8.11 8.00 12.75
N GLY A 32 -8.62 8.62 11.69
CA GLY A 32 -8.11 9.90 11.20
C GLY A 32 -7.01 9.82 10.16
N SER A 33 -6.71 8.64 9.63
CA SER A 33 -5.71 8.50 8.59
C SER A 33 -6.17 9.10 7.26
N ASN A 34 -5.26 9.72 6.55
CA ASN A 34 -5.57 10.34 5.26
C ASN A 34 -5.40 9.35 4.12
N ILE A 35 -6.41 8.53 3.89
CA ILE A 35 -6.44 7.59 2.78
C ILE A 35 -6.92 8.35 1.54
N VAL A 36 -6.10 8.35 0.49
CA VAL A 36 -6.41 9.08 -0.75
C VAL A 36 -6.81 8.19 -1.92
N GLY A 37 -6.65 6.88 -1.79
CA GLY A 37 -7.07 5.95 -2.83
C GLY A 37 -6.58 4.54 -2.57
N GLY A 38 -6.85 3.66 -3.53
CA GLY A 38 -6.41 2.28 -3.47
C GLY A 38 -5.80 1.84 -4.78
N VAL A 39 -5.18 0.67 -4.77
CA VAL A 39 -4.57 0.08 -5.97
C VAL A 39 -5.10 -1.33 -6.16
N ASN A 40 -5.72 -1.58 -7.29
CA ASN A 40 -6.13 -2.91 -7.70
C ASN A 40 -6.26 -2.91 -9.23
N PRO A 41 -5.37 -3.62 -9.95
CA PRO A 41 -5.40 -3.62 -11.41
C PRO A 41 -6.73 -4.06 -12.01
N ARG A 42 -7.46 -4.93 -11.33
CA ARG A 42 -8.76 -5.44 -11.81
C ARG A 42 -9.89 -4.42 -11.63
N LYS A 43 -9.70 -3.46 -10.76
CA LYS A 43 -10.72 -2.46 -10.41
C LYS A 43 -10.29 -1.05 -10.76
N ALA A 44 -9.27 -0.91 -11.59
CA ALA A 44 -8.75 0.39 -11.99
C ALA A 44 -9.86 1.25 -12.61
N GLY A 45 -9.93 2.50 -12.19
CA GLY A 45 -10.93 3.44 -12.67
C GLY A 45 -12.24 3.43 -11.90
N GLU A 46 -12.41 2.49 -10.97
CA GLU A 46 -13.60 2.46 -10.12
C GLU A 46 -13.41 3.36 -8.90
N THR A 47 -14.51 3.65 -8.23
CA THR A 47 -14.50 4.43 -6.99
C THR A 47 -15.18 3.59 -5.92
N VAL A 48 -14.61 3.57 -4.73
CA VAL A 48 -15.17 2.83 -3.61
C VAL A 48 -15.55 3.79 -2.51
N ASP A 49 -16.76 3.67 -2.01
CA ASP A 49 -17.22 4.50 -0.88
C ASP A 49 -16.91 3.78 0.43
N VAL A 50 -16.12 4.44 1.28
CA VAL A 50 -15.76 3.91 2.59
C VAL A 50 -16.04 5.01 3.61
N GLU A 51 -16.93 4.73 4.56
CA GLU A 51 -17.30 5.67 5.62
C GLU A 51 -17.63 7.07 5.08
N GLY A 52 -18.39 7.12 4.00
CA GLY A 52 -18.81 8.37 3.40
C GLY A 52 -17.78 9.07 2.54
N LYS A 53 -16.60 8.49 2.41
CA LYS A 53 -15.54 9.05 1.57
C LYS A 53 -15.40 8.22 0.29
N SER A 54 -15.43 8.88 -0.85
CA SER A 54 -15.23 8.23 -2.16
C SER A 54 -13.73 8.14 -2.44
N LEU A 55 -13.24 6.92 -2.57
CA LEU A 55 -11.82 6.66 -2.80
C LEU A 55 -11.61 6.09 -4.20
N PRO A 56 -10.80 6.74 -5.05
CA PRO A 56 -10.52 6.20 -6.38
C PRO A 56 -9.62 4.99 -6.29
N VAL A 57 -9.78 4.07 -7.24
CA VAL A 57 -8.94 2.88 -7.35
C VAL A 57 -8.10 3.01 -8.61
N PHE A 58 -6.79 2.85 -8.44
CA PHE A 58 -5.83 2.95 -9.53
C PHE A 58 -5.29 1.58 -9.91
N GLY A 59 -4.77 1.47 -11.13
CA GLY A 59 -4.21 0.22 -11.61
C GLY A 59 -2.80 -0.06 -11.09
N THR A 60 -2.04 0.98 -10.77
CA THR A 60 -0.67 0.84 -10.29
C THR A 60 -0.37 1.85 -9.20
N VAL A 61 0.68 1.56 -8.42
CA VAL A 61 1.17 2.47 -7.39
C VAL A 61 1.68 3.77 -8.01
N ALA A 62 2.40 3.67 -9.13
CA ALA A 62 2.92 4.85 -9.81
C ALA A 62 1.81 5.80 -10.26
N GLU A 63 0.72 5.25 -10.80
CA GLU A 63 -0.43 6.04 -11.21
C GLU A 63 -1.09 6.71 -10.01
N ALA A 64 -1.26 5.97 -8.92
CA ALA A 64 -1.84 6.51 -7.70
C ALA A 64 -1.00 7.65 -7.15
N MET A 65 0.32 7.51 -7.14
CA MET A 65 1.22 8.58 -6.69
C MET A 65 1.10 9.82 -7.55
N LYS A 66 1.02 9.64 -8.86
CA LYS A 66 0.90 10.76 -9.80
C LYS A 66 -0.39 11.53 -9.61
N GLU A 67 -1.49 10.81 -9.43
CA GLU A 67 -2.82 11.44 -9.34
C GLU A 67 -3.14 12.00 -7.96
N THR A 68 -2.62 11.40 -6.90
CA THR A 68 -2.97 11.78 -5.52
C THR A 68 -1.83 12.43 -4.76
N GLY A 69 -0.59 12.30 -5.23
CA GLY A 69 0.58 12.72 -4.47
C GLY A 69 0.87 11.80 -3.29
N ALA A 70 0.42 10.55 -3.36
CA ALA A 70 0.61 9.60 -2.27
C ALA A 70 2.09 9.41 -1.93
N ASN A 71 2.41 9.35 -0.65
CA ASN A 71 3.76 9.13 -0.16
C ASN A 71 3.87 7.89 0.74
N VAL A 72 2.75 7.22 1.00
CA VAL A 72 2.71 6.00 1.80
C VAL A 72 1.80 4.99 1.11
N THR A 73 2.22 3.73 1.06
CA THR A 73 1.34 2.63 0.65
C THR A 73 1.27 1.62 1.78
N VAL A 74 0.06 1.11 2.02
CA VAL A 74 -0.17 0.01 2.96
C VAL A 74 -0.62 -1.19 2.15
N ILE A 75 0.03 -2.33 2.34
CA ILE A 75 -0.15 -3.50 1.49
C ILE A 75 -1.00 -4.56 2.21
N PHE A 76 -2.18 -4.84 1.65
CA PHE A 76 -3.11 -5.86 2.17
C PHE A 76 -3.47 -6.92 1.13
N VAL A 77 -2.66 -7.08 0.09
CA VAL A 77 -2.92 -8.12 -0.91
C VAL A 77 -2.75 -9.51 -0.30
N PRO A 78 -3.37 -10.56 -0.87
CA PRO A 78 -3.14 -11.91 -0.38
C PRO A 78 -1.65 -12.28 -0.38
N PRO A 79 -1.21 -13.18 0.53
CA PRO A 79 0.22 -13.51 0.65
C PRO A 79 0.89 -13.92 -0.66
N ALA A 80 0.18 -14.63 -1.53
CA ALA A 80 0.73 -15.07 -2.82
C ALA A 80 1.09 -13.90 -3.75
N PHE A 81 0.52 -12.73 -3.54
CA PHE A 81 0.75 -11.54 -4.38
C PHE A 81 1.54 -10.45 -3.67
N ALA A 82 1.91 -10.68 -2.41
CA ALA A 82 2.55 -9.65 -1.60
C ALA A 82 3.94 -9.26 -2.12
N LYS A 83 4.71 -10.23 -2.60
CA LYS A 83 6.04 -9.95 -3.17
C LYS A 83 5.93 -8.99 -4.35
N ALA A 84 5.01 -9.26 -5.27
CA ALA A 84 4.80 -8.41 -6.44
C ALA A 84 4.35 -7.02 -6.03
N ALA A 85 3.49 -6.91 -5.02
CA ALA A 85 3.01 -5.63 -4.52
C ALA A 85 4.14 -4.82 -3.88
N MET A 86 5.01 -5.48 -3.12
CA MET A 86 6.17 -4.81 -2.53
C MET A 86 7.13 -4.31 -3.60
N ILE A 87 7.41 -5.14 -4.60
CA ILE A 87 8.30 -4.76 -5.71
C ILE A 87 7.72 -3.60 -6.51
N GLU A 88 6.42 -3.62 -6.75
CA GLU A 88 5.75 -2.51 -7.43
C GLU A 88 5.91 -1.20 -6.66
N ALA A 89 5.75 -1.23 -5.34
CA ALA A 89 5.94 -0.05 -4.51
C ALA A 89 7.38 0.46 -4.59
N ILE A 90 8.35 -0.44 -4.56
CA ILE A 90 9.77 -0.11 -4.66
C ILE A 90 10.09 0.51 -6.02
N ASP A 91 9.56 -0.07 -7.10
CA ASP A 91 9.78 0.47 -8.45
C ASP A 91 9.18 1.86 -8.61
N ALA A 92 8.07 2.12 -7.96
CA ALA A 92 7.45 3.44 -7.99
C ALA A 92 8.19 4.45 -7.10
N GLU A 93 9.14 3.98 -6.31
CA GLU A 93 9.93 4.81 -5.39
C GLU A 93 9.07 5.55 -4.36
N ILE A 94 7.97 4.93 -3.94
CA ILE A 94 7.15 5.53 -2.90
C ILE A 94 7.94 5.63 -1.60
N PRO A 95 7.92 6.75 -0.90
CA PRO A 95 8.77 6.94 0.29
C PRO A 95 8.60 5.90 1.38
N LEU A 96 7.38 5.45 1.63
CA LEU A 96 7.12 4.45 2.68
C LEU A 96 6.16 3.38 2.19
N ALA A 97 6.53 2.12 2.37
CA ALA A 97 5.67 0.98 2.08
C ALA A 97 5.56 0.12 3.34
N VAL A 98 4.34 -0.12 3.78
CA VAL A 98 4.07 -0.91 4.98
C VAL A 98 3.32 -2.17 4.57
N ALA A 99 3.96 -3.32 4.71
CA ALA A 99 3.36 -4.61 4.39
C ALA A 99 2.72 -5.19 5.64
N ILE A 100 1.40 -5.24 5.65
CA ILE A 100 0.63 -5.75 6.79
C ILE A 100 0.24 -7.21 6.59
N THR A 101 0.20 -7.68 5.34
CA THR A 101 -0.23 -9.03 5.00
C THR A 101 0.51 -10.08 5.83
N GLU A 102 -0.23 -10.96 6.49
CA GLU A 102 0.34 -12.07 7.24
C GLU A 102 0.54 -13.27 6.33
N GLY A 103 1.46 -14.15 6.71
CA GLY A 103 1.68 -15.40 5.99
C GLY A 103 2.48 -15.27 4.71
N ILE A 104 3.18 -14.16 4.51
CA ILE A 104 4.06 -14.01 3.34
C ILE A 104 5.25 -14.96 3.51
N PRO A 105 5.55 -15.80 2.50
CA PRO A 105 6.69 -16.70 2.58
C PRO A 105 7.99 -15.92 2.85
N VAL A 106 8.84 -16.46 3.71
CA VAL A 106 10.10 -15.83 4.08
C VAL A 106 10.96 -15.53 2.85
N HIS A 107 10.98 -16.46 1.89
CA HIS A 107 11.73 -16.27 0.65
C HIS A 107 11.23 -15.05 -0.12
N ASP A 108 9.91 -14.88 -0.22
CA ASP A 108 9.33 -13.74 -0.93
C ASP A 108 9.70 -12.42 -0.26
N SER A 109 9.68 -12.40 1.07
CA SER A 109 10.06 -11.21 1.83
C SER A 109 11.53 -10.88 1.61
N ALA A 110 12.40 -11.89 1.62
CA ALA A 110 13.83 -11.72 1.40
C ALA A 110 14.12 -11.17 0.00
N VAL A 111 13.40 -11.67 -1.02
CA VAL A 111 13.57 -11.19 -2.39
C VAL A 111 13.17 -9.72 -2.50
N ALA A 112 12.06 -9.34 -1.89
CA ALA A 112 11.60 -7.94 -1.92
C ALA A 112 12.60 -7.02 -1.23
N TRP A 113 13.13 -7.42 -0.08
CA TRP A 113 14.14 -6.62 0.64
C TRP A 113 15.43 -6.48 -0.16
N ALA A 114 15.91 -7.59 -0.78
CA ALA A 114 17.09 -7.55 -1.62
C ALA A 114 16.89 -6.63 -2.81
N TYR A 115 15.72 -6.67 -3.43
CA TYR A 115 15.38 -5.80 -4.54
C TYR A 115 15.43 -4.33 -4.13
N ASN A 116 14.90 -4.02 -2.95
CA ASN A 116 14.92 -2.65 -2.43
C ASN A 116 16.35 -2.14 -2.23
N VAL A 117 17.24 -3.00 -1.74
CA VAL A 117 18.66 -2.66 -1.58
C VAL A 117 19.28 -2.35 -2.94
N GLU A 118 19.01 -3.18 -3.95
CA GLU A 118 19.53 -2.96 -5.31
C GLU A 118 19.04 -1.65 -5.90
N LYS A 119 17.84 -1.22 -5.55
CA LYS A 119 17.27 0.04 -6.03
C LYS A 119 17.73 1.27 -5.24
N GLY A 120 18.64 1.10 -4.29
CA GLY A 120 19.20 2.21 -3.54
C GLY A 120 18.40 2.64 -2.33
N LEU A 121 17.50 1.80 -1.85
CA LEU A 121 16.72 2.05 -0.64
C LEU A 121 15.89 3.34 -0.69
N LYS A 122 15.37 3.69 -1.85
CA LYS A 122 14.52 4.87 -2.02
C LYS A 122 13.17 4.72 -1.34
N THR A 123 12.71 3.50 -1.14
CA THR A 123 11.50 3.18 -0.41
C THR A 123 11.87 2.63 0.96
N ARG A 124 11.27 3.18 2.02
CA ARG A 124 11.39 2.57 3.34
C ARG A 124 10.35 1.46 3.40
N LEU A 125 10.79 0.22 3.53
CA LEU A 125 9.92 -0.95 3.58
C LEU A 125 9.80 -1.43 5.03
N ILE A 126 8.59 -1.47 5.55
CA ILE A 126 8.30 -1.97 6.89
C ILE A 126 7.44 -3.22 6.77
N GLY A 127 7.78 -4.24 7.55
CA GLY A 127 7.16 -5.54 7.40
C GLY A 127 7.84 -6.30 6.28
N PRO A 128 7.23 -7.36 5.78
CA PRO A 128 6.11 -8.03 6.43
C PRO A 128 6.53 -8.57 7.78
N ASN A 129 5.65 -9.13 8.50
CA ASN A 129 6.00 -9.72 9.76
C ASN A 129 6.21 -8.68 10.87
N CYS A 130 5.24 -7.80 10.93
CA CYS A 130 5.20 -6.85 12.04
C CYS A 130 4.51 -7.46 13.22
#